data_9150c6e6a1293dae4cab3eb00d8ae2d6
#
_entry.id   9150c6e6a1293dae4cab3eb00d8ae2d6
#
_cell.length_a   1.000
_cell.length_b   1.000
_cell.length_c   1.000
_cell.angle_alpha   90.00
_cell.angle_beta   90.00
_cell.angle_gamma   90.00
#
_symmetry.space_group_name_H-M   'P 1'
#
loop_
_entity.id
_entity.type
_entity.pdbx_description
1 polymer ?
#
loop_
_entity_poly.entity_id
_entity_poly.type
_entity_poly.pdbx_seq_one_letter_code
_entity_poly.pdbx_strand_id
1 'polypeptide(L)'
;MSGLSALKFVANKPQQGNNPKHARRQKLSNKLHEQIQMAKAIQAGTEFVPVKIRSVRDQETGETRKVEVPKRLKPWWWPSENGKMFITVRYGARTLEVIEGKNAIETENIAGVITTLEVLRTAVDAGELDARIESISGLVKAGFEKEGASSKRNTLKLPGKST
;
A
#
# COMPACT_ATOMS: atom_id res chain seq x y z
N MET A 1 -40.00 -4.59 -30.37
CA MET A 1 -38.65 -5.08 -30.14
C MET A 1 -38.21 -4.75 -28.75
N SER A 2 -37.88 -5.71 -27.94
CA SER A 2 -37.37 -5.41 -26.63
C SER A 2 -35.84 -5.18 -26.73
N GLY A 3 -35.36 -4.18 -26.03
CA GLY A 3 -33.92 -3.87 -25.95
C GLY A 3 -33.10 -5.05 -25.39
N LEU A 4 -33.77 -6.01 -24.77
CA LEU A 4 -33.14 -7.20 -24.21
C LEU A 4 -32.51 -8.12 -25.26
N SER A 5 -33.02 -8.09 -26.50
CA SER A 5 -32.48 -8.91 -27.59
C SER A 5 -31.06 -8.48 -28.03
N ALA A 6 -30.66 -7.25 -27.67
CA ALA A 6 -29.33 -6.76 -27.96
C ALA A 6 -28.30 -7.17 -26.89
N LEU A 7 -28.76 -7.74 -25.79
CA LEU A 7 -27.89 -8.14 -24.67
C LEU A 7 -27.55 -9.64 -24.75
N LYS A 8 -26.30 -9.96 -24.48
CA LYS A 8 -25.88 -11.36 -24.42
C LYS A 8 -25.99 -11.84 -22.98
N PHE A 9 -27.01 -12.64 -22.72
CA PHE A 9 -27.20 -13.23 -21.40
C PHE A 9 -26.36 -14.48 -21.24
N VAL A 10 -25.64 -14.58 -20.16
CA VAL A 10 -24.79 -15.73 -19.84
C VAL A 10 -25.02 -16.15 -18.40
N ALA A 11 -24.91 -17.42 -18.12
CA ALA A 11 -24.94 -17.93 -16.77
C ALA A 11 -23.54 -17.78 -16.18
N ASN A 12 -23.36 -16.74 -15.39
CA ASN A 12 -22.09 -16.51 -14.70
C ASN A 12 -22.36 -16.04 -13.29
N LYS A 13 -21.51 -16.43 -12.36
CA LYS A 13 -21.58 -15.98 -10.98
C LYS A 13 -20.53 -14.91 -10.74
N PRO A 14 -20.84 -13.86 -9.97
CA PRO A 14 -19.82 -12.90 -9.57
C PRO A 14 -18.74 -13.68 -8.81
N GLN A 15 -17.50 -13.43 -9.17
CA GLN A 15 -16.40 -14.03 -8.43
C GLN A 15 -16.35 -13.44 -7.03
N GLN A 16 -16.94 -14.18 -6.10
CA GLN A 16 -16.84 -13.84 -4.70
C GLN A 16 -15.56 -14.47 -4.17
N GLY A 17 -14.48 -13.94 -4.50
CA GLY A 17 -13.21 -14.39 -3.97
C GLY A 17 -12.20 -13.28 -4.10
N ASN A 18 -11.66 -12.87 -2.98
CA ASN A 18 -10.51 -12.01 -3.03
C ASN A 18 -9.39 -12.80 -3.69
N ASN A 19 -9.14 -12.50 -4.93
CA ASN A 19 -7.91 -12.98 -5.56
C ASN A 19 -6.75 -12.30 -4.84
N PRO A 20 -5.92 -13.02 -4.07
CA PRO A 20 -4.86 -12.40 -3.27
C PRO A 20 -3.88 -11.59 -4.11
N LYS A 21 -3.60 -12.03 -5.33
CA LYS A 21 -2.73 -11.30 -6.26
C LYS A 21 -3.33 -9.95 -6.64
N HIS A 22 -4.60 -9.95 -6.98
CA HIS A 22 -5.30 -8.72 -7.35
C HIS A 22 -5.39 -7.74 -6.18
N ALA A 23 -5.70 -8.24 -4.98
CA ALA A 23 -5.74 -7.43 -3.78
C ALA A 23 -4.38 -6.79 -3.46
N ARG A 24 -3.29 -7.54 -3.62
CA ARG A 24 -1.93 -7.04 -3.42
C ARG A 24 -1.55 -5.98 -4.45
N ARG A 25 -1.88 -6.20 -5.72
CA ARG A 25 -1.68 -5.19 -6.78
C ARG A 25 -2.42 -3.91 -6.45
N GLN A 26 -3.69 -4.04 -6.10
CA GLN A 26 -4.54 -2.89 -5.78
C GLN A 26 -3.99 -2.09 -4.59
N LYS A 27 -3.54 -2.80 -3.56
CA LYS A 27 -2.93 -2.17 -2.39
C LYS A 27 -1.69 -1.34 -2.77
N LEU A 28 -0.79 -1.91 -3.56
CA LEU A 28 0.42 -1.21 -3.99
C LEU A 28 0.10 -0.10 -4.99
N SER A 29 -0.79 -0.34 -5.95
CA SER A 29 -1.23 0.66 -6.91
C SER A 29 -1.83 1.89 -6.22
N ASN A 30 -2.66 1.68 -5.20
CA ASN A 30 -3.23 2.77 -4.41
C ASN A 30 -2.16 3.57 -3.66
N LYS A 31 -1.16 2.89 -3.11
CA LYS A 31 -0.03 3.56 -2.46
C LYS A 31 0.79 4.38 -3.44
N LEU A 32 1.06 3.85 -4.61
CA LEU A 32 1.75 4.58 -5.68
C LEU A 32 0.94 5.79 -6.13
N HIS A 33 -0.37 5.65 -6.23
CA HIS A 33 -1.25 6.77 -6.57
C HIS A 33 -1.16 7.91 -5.53
N GLU A 34 -1.18 7.57 -4.25
CA GLU A 34 -1.00 8.56 -3.16
C GLU A 34 0.35 9.29 -3.29
N GLN A 35 1.42 8.54 -3.56
CA GLN A 35 2.76 9.11 -3.76
C GLN A 35 2.81 10.04 -4.98
N ILE A 36 2.17 9.65 -6.08
CA ILE A 36 2.07 10.47 -7.29
C ILE A 36 1.35 11.79 -6.98
N GLN A 37 0.23 11.73 -6.28
CA GLN A 37 -0.53 12.93 -5.92
C GLN A 37 0.29 13.86 -5.02
N MET A 38 1.03 13.30 -4.07
CA MET A 38 1.92 14.07 -3.21
C MET A 38 3.04 14.75 -4.02
N ALA A 39 3.67 14.02 -4.94
CA ALA A 39 4.74 14.57 -5.78
C ALA A 39 4.22 15.69 -6.70
N LYS A 40 3.05 15.51 -7.28
CA LYS A 40 2.39 16.52 -8.12
C LYS A 40 2.05 17.79 -7.31
N ALA A 41 1.59 17.62 -6.08
CA ALA A 41 1.30 18.74 -5.20
C ALA A 41 2.57 19.53 -4.85
N ILE A 42 3.66 18.84 -4.55
CA ILE A 42 4.96 19.48 -4.30
C ILE A 42 5.44 20.24 -5.53
N GLN A 43 5.32 19.65 -6.72
CA GLN A 43 5.71 20.30 -7.96
C GLN A 43 4.87 21.55 -8.24
N ALA A 44 3.58 21.51 -7.93
CA ALA A 44 2.67 22.65 -8.10
C ALA A 44 2.75 23.67 -6.96
N GLY A 45 3.50 23.38 -5.90
CA GLY A 45 3.56 24.25 -4.73
C GLY A 45 2.30 24.22 -3.87
N THR A 46 1.47 23.19 -4.01
CA THR A 46 0.25 23.01 -3.22
C THR A 46 0.46 21.94 -2.15
N GLU A 47 -0.47 21.90 -1.19
CA GLU A 47 -0.42 20.91 -0.15
C GLU A 47 -1.38 19.76 -0.47
N PHE A 48 -0.93 18.54 -0.32
CA PHE A 48 -1.74 17.35 -0.47
C PHE A 48 -1.90 16.67 0.90
N VAL A 49 -3.11 16.67 1.40
CA VAL A 49 -3.43 16.03 2.68
C VAL A 49 -4.46 14.93 2.42
N PRO A 50 -4.01 13.68 2.26
CA PRO A 50 -4.94 12.58 2.11
C PRO A 50 -5.72 12.37 3.39
N VAL A 51 -6.96 11.95 3.29
CA VAL A 51 -7.81 11.67 4.44
C VAL A 51 -8.14 10.17 4.48
N LYS A 52 -8.31 9.66 5.68
CA LYS A 52 -8.84 8.31 5.87
C LYS A 52 -10.10 8.39 6.70
N ILE A 53 -11.02 7.49 6.44
CA ILE A 53 -12.25 7.39 7.20
C ILE A 53 -11.98 6.50 8.42
N ARG A 54 -12.24 7.02 9.59
CA ARG A 54 -12.09 6.29 10.83
C ARG A 54 -13.45 6.21 11.53
N SER A 55 -13.76 5.05 12.05
CA SER A 55 -14.96 4.88 12.88
C SER A 55 -14.62 5.24 14.31
N VAL A 56 -15.34 6.22 14.84
CA VAL A 56 -15.18 6.65 16.22
C VAL A 56 -16.49 6.35 16.96
N ARG A 57 -16.37 5.66 18.07
CA ARG A 57 -17.52 5.38 18.91
C ARG A 57 -17.70 6.50 19.92
N ASP A 58 -18.90 7.04 19.97
CA ASP A 58 -19.25 8.03 20.95
C ASP A 58 -19.42 7.33 22.30
N GLN A 59 -18.72 7.82 23.31
CA GLN A 59 -18.77 7.21 24.64
C GLN A 59 -20.07 7.49 25.39
N GLU A 60 -20.74 8.58 25.06
CA GLU A 60 -21.99 8.95 25.72
C GLU A 60 -23.20 8.25 25.11
N THR A 61 -23.29 8.21 23.81
CA THR A 61 -24.44 7.62 23.11
C THR A 61 -24.24 6.19 22.67
N GLY A 62 -22.99 5.72 22.60
CA GLY A 62 -22.64 4.41 22.09
C GLY A 62 -22.72 4.28 20.57
N GLU A 63 -23.07 5.36 19.88
CA GLU A 63 -23.18 5.36 18.43
C GLU A 63 -21.80 5.41 17.76
N THR A 64 -21.70 4.77 16.62
CA THR A 64 -20.47 4.80 15.82
C THR A 64 -20.63 5.77 14.67
N ARG A 65 -19.77 6.77 14.62
CA ARG A 65 -19.73 7.73 13.53
C ARG A 65 -18.48 7.55 12.69
N LYS A 66 -18.63 7.79 11.39
CA LYS A 66 -17.47 7.83 10.49
C LYS A 66 -16.98 9.26 10.39
N VAL A 67 -15.72 9.47 10.71
CA VAL A 67 -15.09 10.79 10.63
C VAL A 67 -13.89 10.73 9.70
N GLU A 68 -13.66 11.82 8.95
CA GLU A 68 -12.48 11.96 8.12
C GLU A 68 -11.35 12.51 8.98
N VAL A 69 -10.23 11.80 9.00
CA VAL A 69 -9.04 12.25 9.71
C VAL A 69 -7.87 12.37 8.73
N PRO A 70 -7.00 13.38 8.90
CA PRO A 70 -5.83 13.50 8.05
C PRO A 70 -4.96 12.27 8.17
N LYS A 71 -4.48 11.78 7.02
CA LYS A 71 -3.58 10.64 6.97
C LYS A 71 -2.17 11.16 6.81
N ARG A 72 -1.28 10.75 7.68
CA ARG A 72 0.12 11.13 7.57
C ARG A 72 0.79 10.26 6.51
N LEU A 73 1.30 10.90 5.46
CA LEU A 73 1.92 10.22 4.35
C LEU A 73 3.38 10.63 4.27
N LYS A 74 4.28 9.64 4.31
CA LYS A 74 5.71 9.88 4.13
C LYS A 74 6.08 9.72 2.67
N PRO A 75 6.88 10.64 2.11
CA PRO A 75 7.33 10.48 0.72
C PRO A 75 8.26 9.27 0.59
N TRP A 76 8.16 8.59 -0.54
CA TRP A 76 9.04 7.46 -0.88
C TRP A 76 10.31 7.90 -1.59
N TRP A 77 10.53 9.19 -1.72
CA TRP A 77 11.69 9.75 -2.37
C TRP A 77 12.42 10.70 -1.42
N TRP A 78 13.70 10.88 -1.69
CA TRP A 78 14.52 11.81 -0.93
C TRP A 78 15.57 12.41 -1.85
N PRO A 79 16.04 13.66 -1.57
CA PRO A 79 17.12 14.26 -2.34
C PRO A 79 18.45 13.66 -1.93
N SER A 80 19.35 13.53 -2.90
CA SER A 80 20.71 13.12 -2.64
C SER A 80 21.63 14.35 -2.56
N GLU A 81 22.86 14.14 -2.10
CA GLU A 81 23.86 15.18 -2.04
C GLU A 81 24.21 15.78 -3.43
N ASN A 82 24.02 14.99 -4.48
CA ASN A 82 24.29 15.40 -5.86
C ASN A 82 23.14 16.17 -6.51
N GLY A 83 22.10 16.48 -5.78
CA GLY A 83 20.89 17.11 -6.32
C GLY A 83 19.93 16.18 -7.04
N LYS A 84 20.27 14.92 -7.14
CA LYS A 84 19.38 13.89 -7.70
C LYS A 84 18.39 13.41 -6.66
N MET A 85 17.30 12.76 -7.12
CA MET A 85 16.29 12.20 -6.25
C MET A 85 16.34 10.68 -6.31
N PHE A 86 16.20 10.04 -5.17
CA PHE A 86 16.07 8.59 -5.09
C PHE A 86 14.65 8.22 -4.66
N ILE A 87 14.12 7.15 -5.26
CA ILE A 87 12.80 6.63 -4.95
C ILE A 87 12.94 5.20 -4.46
N THR A 88 12.24 4.86 -3.39
CA THR A 88 12.12 3.48 -2.94
C THR A 88 10.66 3.07 -3.00
N VAL A 89 10.37 1.87 -3.44
CA VAL A 89 9.02 1.32 -3.44
C VAL A 89 8.84 0.50 -2.17
N ARG A 90 7.78 0.74 -1.46
CA ARG A 90 7.51 0.05 -0.20
C ARG A 90 6.22 -0.74 -0.26
N TYR A 91 6.26 -1.93 0.30
CA TYR A 91 5.09 -2.78 0.49
C TYR A 91 4.98 -3.09 1.99
N GLY A 92 3.99 -2.49 2.64
CA GLY A 92 3.90 -2.53 4.10
C GLY A 92 5.11 -1.84 4.74
N ALA A 93 5.75 -2.52 5.66
CA ALA A 93 6.94 -2.00 6.35
C ALA A 93 8.26 -2.31 5.64
N ARG A 94 8.21 -3.04 4.53
CA ARG A 94 9.42 -3.48 3.82
C ARG A 94 9.60 -2.77 2.49
N THR A 95 10.85 -2.63 2.08
CA THR A 95 11.20 -2.11 0.77
C THR A 95 11.05 -3.21 -0.27
N LEU A 96 10.38 -2.88 -1.38
CA LEU A 96 10.22 -3.78 -2.51
C LEU A 96 11.36 -3.55 -3.49
N GLU A 97 12.14 -4.57 -3.77
CA GLU A 97 13.15 -4.53 -4.81
C GLU A 97 12.51 -4.84 -6.16
N VAL A 98 12.38 -3.83 -7.01
CA VAL A 98 11.84 -4.01 -8.36
C VAL A 98 12.82 -4.83 -9.21
N ILE A 99 14.11 -4.58 -9.00
CA ILE A 99 15.20 -5.38 -9.56
C ILE A 99 15.99 -5.94 -8.38
N GLU A 100 16.29 -7.23 -8.44
CA GLU A 100 17.01 -7.90 -7.38
C GLU A 100 18.33 -7.21 -7.05
N GLY A 101 18.57 -7.00 -5.77
CA GLY A 101 19.76 -6.31 -5.30
C GLY A 101 19.72 -4.79 -5.40
N LYS A 102 18.65 -4.20 -5.93
CA LYS A 102 18.50 -2.75 -6.08
C LYS A 102 17.24 -2.26 -5.37
N ASN A 103 17.44 -1.48 -4.33
CA ASN A 103 16.35 -1.02 -3.48
C ASN A 103 15.91 0.42 -3.74
N ALA A 104 16.55 1.12 -4.66
CA ALA A 104 16.22 2.51 -4.99
C ALA A 104 16.36 2.78 -6.48
N ILE A 105 15.60 3.76 -6.95
CA ILE A 105 15.61 4.22 -8.33
C ILE A 105 16.11 5.67 -8.33
N GLU A 106 17.11 5.98 -9.15
CA GLU A 106 17.64 7.31 -9.27
C GLU A 106 16.89 8.12 -10.32
N THR A 107 16.53 9.35 -9.99
CA THR A 107 15.90 10.30 -10.91
C THR A 107 16.58 11.66 -10.76
N GLU A 108 16.40 12.53 -11.73
CA GLU A 108 17.07 13.83 -11.74
C GLU A 108 16.35 14.89 -10.91
N ASN A 109 15.02 14.87 -10.89
CA ASN A 109 14.24 15.91 -10.23
C ASN A 109 12.83 15.38 -9.84
N ILE A 110 12.00 16.26 -9.30
CA ILE A 110 10.64 15.89 -8.89
C ILE A 110 9.77 15.46 -10.09
N ALA A 111 9.95 16.03 -11.26
CA ALA A 111 9.25 15.61 -12.47
C ALA A 111 9.63 14.17 -12.84
N GLY A 112 10.91 13.81 -12.70
CA GLY A 112 11.38 12.43 -12.85
C GLY A 112 10.79 11.48 -11.83
N VAL A 113 10.60 11.93 -10.59
CA VAL A 113 9.92 11.17 -9.53
C VAL A 113 8.50 10.83 -9.97
N ILE A 114 7.73 11.80 -10.44
CA ILE A 114 6.35 11.62 -10.91
C ILE A 114 6.30 10.60 -12.05
N THR A 115 7.13 10.78 -13.06
CA THR A 115 7.20 9.87 -14.23
C THR A 115 7.54 8.44 -13.80
N THR A 116 8.52 8.28 -12.93
CA THR A 116 8.95 6.97 -12.41
C THR A 116 7.83 6.29 -11.63
N LEU A 117 7.15 7.03 -10.76
CA LEU A 117 6.02 6.49 -9.99
C LEU A 117 4.85 6.07 -10.89
N GLU A 118 4.58 6.83 -11.94
CA GLU A 118 3.54 6.48 -12.93
C GLU A 118 3.90 5.20 -13.70
N VAL A 119 5.15 5.05 -14.12
CA VAL A 119 5.66 3.84 -14.77
C VAL A 119 5.55 2.64 -13.84
N LEU A 120 5.93 2.80 -12.58
CA LEU A 120 5.83 1.75 -11.56
C LEU A 120 4.37 1.33 -11.33
N ARG A 121 3.46 2.29 -11.27
CA ARG A 121 2.03 2.01 -11.12
C ARG A 121 1.49 1.21 -12.29
N THR A 122 1.83 1.60 -13.52
CA THR A 122 1.47 0.88 -14.73
C THR A 122 1.99 -0.55 -14.72
N ALA A 123 3.25 -0.74 -14.30
CA ALA A 123 3.87 -2.06 -14.19
C ALA A 123 3.17 -2.93 -13.13
N VAL A 124 2.80 -2.36 -12.00
CA VAL A 124 2.04 -3.06 -10.96
C VAL A 124 0.68 -3.49 -11.48
N ASP A 125 -0.03 -2.60 -12.15
CA ASP A 125 -1.36 -2.88 -12.70
C ASP A 125 -1.31 -3.94 -13.80
N ALA A 126 -0.23 -3.99 -14.57
CA ALA A 126 0.02 -5.02 -15.58
C ALA A 126 0.46 -6.37 -15.00
N GLY A 127 0.80 -6.42 -13.72
CA GLY A 127 1.22 -7.64 -13.04
C GLY A 127 2.69 -7.97 -13.14
N GLU A 128 3.51 -7.06 -13.64
CA GLU A 128 4.96 -7.27 -13.80
C GLU A 128 5.71 -7.44 -12.47
N LEU A 129 5.16 -6.90 -11.39
CA LEU A 129 5.77 -6.96 -10.07
C LEU A 129 5.14 -8.01 -9.14
N ASP A 130 4.23 -8.83 -9.65
CA ASP A 130 3.52 -9.82 -8.83
C ASP A 130 4.43 -10.76 -8.07
N ALA A 131 5.46 -11.28 -8.71
CA ALA A 131 6.41 -12.19 -8.08
C ALA A 131 7.17 -11.52 -6.93
N ARG A 132 7.55 -10.26 -7.12
CA ARG A 132 8.23 -9.45 -6.08
C ARG A 132 7.30 -9.13 -4.92
N ILE A 133 6.07 -8.76 -5.22
CA ILE A 133 5.04 -8.48 -4.21
C ILE A 133 4.74 -9.74 -3.39
N GLU A 134 4.62 -10.88 -4.05
CA GLU A 134 4.35 -12.17 -3.41
C GLU A 134 5.47 -12.56 -2.44
N SER A 135 6.71 -12.41 -2.87
CA SER A 135 7.89 -12.67 -2.05
C SER A 135 7.92 -11.78 -0.79
N ILE A 136 7.71 -10.48 -0.96
CA ILE A 136 7.67 -9.52 0.15
C ILE A 136 6.47 -9.77 1.07
N SER A 137 5.31 -10.08 0.51
CA SER A 137 4.10 -10.38 1.28
C SER A 137 4.30 -11.58 2.21
N GLY A 138 4.98 -12.61 1.74
CA GLY A 138 5.34 -13.77 2.56
C GLY A 138 6.25 -13.40 3.73
N LEU A 139 7.24 -12.56 3.49
CA LEU A 139 8.16 -12.08 4.54
C LEU A 139 7.47 -11.20 5.58
N VAL A 140 6.57 -10.33 5.16
CA VAL A 140 5.79 -9.49 6.08
C VAL A 140 4.91 -10.35 6.98
N LYS A 141 4.22 -11.33 6.41
CA LYS A 141 3.38 -12.26 7.15
C LYS A 141 4.20 -13.08 8.16
N ALA A 142 5.35 -13.59 7.77
CA ALA A 142 6.26 -14.33 8.66
C ALA A 142 6.75 -13.46 9.82
N GLY A 143 7.02 -12.18 9.58
CA GLY A 143 7.40 -11.22 10.61
C GLY A 143 6.31 -11.04 11.66
N PHE A 144 5.07 -10.88 11.25
CA PHE A 144 3.93 -10.76 12.17
C PHE A 144 3.70 -12.03 12.99
N GLU A 145 3.85 -13.20 12.39
CA GLU A 145 3.71 -14.47 13.09
C GLU A 145 4.80 -14.64 14.17
N LYS A 146 6.03 -14.24 13.88
CA LYS A 146 7.13 -14.27 14.86
C LYS A 146 6.89 -13.33 16.03
N GLU A 147 6.45 -12.12 15.77
CA GLU A 147 6.12 -11.15 16.81
C GLU A 147 4.97 -11.66 17.69
N GLY A 148 3.95 -12.21 17.10
CA GLY A 148 2.82 -12.81 17.83
C GLY A 148 3.26 -13.98 18.70
N ALA A 149 4.11 -14.87 18.20
CA ALA A 149 4.65 -15.99 18.96
C ALA A 149 5.56 -15.54 20.11
N SER A 150 6.38 -14.52 19.89
CA SER A 150 7.23 -13.93 20.93
C SER A 150 6.41 -13.33 22.05
N SER A 151 5.36 -12.60 21.72
CA SER A 151 4.45 -12.01 22.68
C SER A 151 3.74 -13.08 23.52
N LYS A 152 3.30 -14.15 22.91
CA LYS A 152 2.68 -15.27 23.61
C LYS A 152 3.67 -15.96 24.55
N ARG A 153 4.91 -16.14 24.14
CA ARG A 153 5.95 -16.73 24.99
C ARG A 153 6.22 -15.87 26.21
N ASN A 154 6.29 -14.56 26.03
CA ASN A 154 6.49 -13.65 27.14
C ASN A 154 5.32 -13.70 28.12
N THR A 155 4.12 -13.81 27.64
CA THR A 155 2.93 -13.94 28.47
C THR A 155 2.97 -15.24 29.27
N LEU A 156 3.42 -16.33 28.66
CA LEU A 156 3.54 -17.61 29.31
C LEU A 156 4.66 -17.65 30.37
N LYS A 157 5.67 -16.80 30.24
CA LYS A 157 6.75 -16.73 31.21
C LYS A 157 6.41 -15.88 32.42
N LEU A 158 5.36 -15.11 32.34
CA LEU A 158 5.01 -14.25 33.42
C LEU A 158 4.88 -14.93 34.77
N PRO A 159 4.47 -16.08 34.92
CA PRO A 159 4.24 -16.62 36.16
C PRO A 159 5.25 -17.28 36.78
N GLY A 160 5.96 -16.92 36.72
CA GLY A 160 6.65 -17.44 37.39
C GLY A 160 6.41 -18.13 38.51
N LYS A 161 6.44 -18.50 38.85
CA LYS A 161 6.24 -18.84 39.73
C LYS A 161 6.92 -19.29 40.50
N SER A 162 7.28 -19.00 40.88
CA SER A 162 7.66 -19.26 41.72
C SER A 162 7.52 -20.03 42.58
N THR A 163 7.64 -20.47 42.91
CA THR A 163 7.48 -20.90 44.00
C THR A 163 8.16 -21.28 44.63
#